data_164053802480508626e5d0564fc2aa39
#
_entry.id   164053802480508626e5d0564fc2aa39
#
_cell.length_a   1.000
_cell.length_b   1.000
_cell.length_c   1.000
_cell.angle_alpha   90.00
_cell.angle_beta   90.00
_cell.angle_gamma   90.00
#
_symmetry.space_group_name_H-M   'P 1'
#
loop_
_entity.id
_entity.type
_entity.pdbx_description
1 polymer ?
#
loop_
_entity_poly.entity_id
_entity_poly.type
_entity_poly.pdbx_seq_one_letter_code
_entity_poly.pdbx_strand_id
1 'polypeptide(L)'
;MSVAMVLAFATWMALLNNFVIERANFTGKEIGILQSIREIPGFLAFTAVFLLLIIKEQAFAYISLALLGVGVAISGYFPSAVGLYLTTFLMSVGFHYYETVKQSLSLQWLSIEEAPSVLGKLIAVSSFASLVVYAFLWMAQRYLSLSYEAIYLLGGGSCLCLSIVMWLGFPNFKSITPQRKHLILRKRYWLYYALTFMGGARRQIFTVFAGFLMVEKFGYSVSDIAALFLINHIFNWGFAGKIGHLVGKIGERRALTFEYCGLFLVFTAYAFVEDAFWAGVLYILDHLFFSLAIAIKTYFQKIADPADIASTAGVAFTINHIAAVFIPVTFGLVWLASPTIVFLMGSGMALISLSLARNIPSKPEVGYEAVWGSSWRE
;
A
#
# COMPACT_ATOMS: atom_id res chain seq x y z
N MET A 1 18.21 -0.98 -4.38
CA MET A 1 17.26 -0.34 -3.45
C MET A 1 15.87 -0.99 -3.49
N SER A 2 15.14 -0.99 -4.61
CA SER A 2 13.76 -1.55 -4.66
C SER A 2 13.68 -3.04 -4.26
N VAL A 3 14.64 -3.87 -4.69
CA VAL A 3 14.71 -5.28 -4.26
C VAL A 3 14.92 -5.39 -2.74
N ALA A 4 15.84 -4.59 -2.17
CA ALA A 4 16.11 -4.60 -0.73
C ALA A 4 14.84 -4.29 0.09
N MET A 5 14.08 -3.26 -0.33
CA MET A 5 12.80 -2.91 0.28
C MET A 5 11.82 -4.09 0.22
N VAL A 6 11.68 -4.72 -0.95
CA VAL A 6 10.74 -5.83 -1.15
C VAL A 6 11.11 -7.03 -0.28
N LEU A 7 12.40 -7.40 -0.16
CA LEU A 7 12.83 -8.52 0.68
C LEU A 7 12.35 -8.37 2.13
N ALA A 8 12.47 -7.18 2.71
CA ALA A 8 12.00 -6.94 4.08
C ALA A 8 10.48 -6.81 4.16
N PHE A 9 9.88 -5.91 3.36
CA PHE A 9 8.48 -5.57 3.51
C PHE A 9 7.52 -6.70 3.13
N ALA A 10 7.81 -7.44 2.03
CA ALA A 10 6.99 -8.58 1.63
C ALA A 10 7.07 -9.73 2.67
N THR A 11 8.25 -9.96 3.25
CA THR A 11 8.42 -10.93 4.35
C THR A 11 7.56 -10.54 5.55
N TRP A 12 7.63 -9.26 5.98
CA TRP A 12 6.85 -8.78 7.11
C TRP A 12 5.34 -8.92 6.86
N MET A 13 4.87 -8.52 5.68
CA MET A 13 3.46 -8.59 5.31
C MET A 13 2.90 -10.02 5.31
N ALA A 14 3.66 -10.98 4.80
CA ALA A 14 3.20 -12.36 4.71
C ALA A 14 3.15 -13.07 6.06
N LEU A 15 4.07 -12.72 6.98
CA LEU A 15 4.16 -13.38 8.28
C LEU A 15 3.28 -12.74 9.35
N LEU A 16 2.97 -11.44 9.21
CA LEU A 16 2.42 -10.64 10.29
C LEU A 16 1.21 -11.28 10.98
N ASN A 17 0.17 -11.62 10.22
CA ASN A 17 -1.09 -12.06 10.80
C ASN A 17 -0.93 -13.37 11.58
N ASN A 18 -0.23 -14.34 11.02
CA ASN A 18 0.04 -15.60 11.73
C ASN A 18 0.88 -15.33 12.99
N PHE A 19 1.96 -14.55 12.87
CA PHE A 19 2.85 -14.27 13.99
C PHE A 19 2.15 -13.58 15.15
N VAL A 20 1.33 -12.54 14.87
CA VAL A 20 0.64 -11.80 15.93
C VAL A 20 -0.44 -12.64 16.62
N ILE A 21 -1.13 -13.53 15.89
CA ILE A 21 -2.13 -14.44 16.46
C ILE A 21 -1.46 -15.54 17.26
N GLU A 22 -0.50 -16.25 16.67
CA GLU A 22 0.11 -17.45 17.27
C GLU A 22 1.08 -17.13 18.41
N ARG A 23 1.79 -16.01 18.35
CA ARG A 23 2.88 -15.66 19.28
C ARG A 23 2.56 -14.53 20.23
N ALA A 24 1.65 -13.62 19.87
CA ALA A 24 1.33 -12.43 20.66
C ALA A 24 -0.13 -12.37 21.11
N ASN A 25 -0.96 -13.35 20.73
CA ASN A 25 -2.39 -13.43 21.06
C ASN A 25 -3.18 -12.16 20.69
N PHE A 26 -2.89 -11.58 19.53
CA PHE A 26 -3.59 -10.38 19.06
C PHE A 26 -5.05 -10.66 18.76
N THR A 27 -5.89 -9.69 19.10
CA THR A 27 -7.27 -9.57 18.67
C THR A 27 -7.39 -8.48 17.59
N GLY A 28 -8.60 -8.25 17.09
CA GLY A 28 -8.86 -7.16 16.15
C GLY A 28 -8.43 -5.78 16.68
N LYS A 29 -8.45 -5.57 17.99
CA LYS A 29 -7.98 -4.33 18.62
C LYS A 29 -6.48 -4.13 18.44
N GLU A 30 -5.67 -5.12 18.82
CA GLU A 30 -4.21 -5.02 18.76
C GLU A 30 -3.73 -4.92 17.31
N ILE A 31 -4.31 -5.68 16.37
CA ILE A 31 -3.94 -5.59 14.96
C ILE A 31 -4.35 -4.22 14.36
N GLY A 32 -5.50 -3.69 14.75
CA GLY A 32 -5.93 -2.35 14.34
C GLY A 32 -4.97 -1.26 14.82
N ILE A 33 -4.54 -1.31 16.08
CA ILE A 33 -3.55 -0.37 16.64
C ILE A 33 -2.21 -0.50 15.91
N LEU A 34 -1.72 -1.73 15.70
CA LEU A 34 -0.46 -1.99 15.01
C LEU A 34 -0.45 -1.40 13.60
N GLN A 35 -1.52 -1.63 12.85
CA GLN A 35 -1.63 -1.12 11.49
C GLN A 35 -1.78 0.41 11.46
N SER A 36 -2.47 1.00 12.44
CA SER A 36 -2.53 2.46 12.57
C SER A 36 -1.15 3.06 12.88
N ILE A 37 -0.39 2.45 13.79
CA ILE A 37 1.00 2.84 14.10
C ILE A 37 1.88 2.75 12.84
N ARG A 38 1.70 1.71 12.03
CA ARG A 38 2.42 1.55 10.77
C ARG A 38 2.19 2.71 9.81
N GLU A 39 0.99 3.27 9.76
CA GLU A 39 0.65 4.32 8.80
C GLU A 39 1.04 5.74 9.27
N ILE A 40 1.37 5.94 10.56
CA ILE A 40 1.79 7.24 11.10
C ILE A 40 3.01 7.83 10.34
N PRO A 41 4.10 7.08 10.08
CA PRO A 41 5.21 7.62 9.32
C PRO A 41 4.84 7.99 7.88
N GLY A 42 3.86 7.29 7.29
CA GLY A 42 3.32 7.65 5.97
C GLY A 42 2.57 8.98 5.98
N PHE A 43 1.77 9.23 7.01
CA PHE A 43 1.14 10.54 7.23
C PHE A 43 2.19 11.65 7.45
N LEU A 44 3.28 11.33 8.17
CA LEU A 44 4.38 12.26 8.46
C LEU A 44 5.44 12.34 7.34
N ALA A 45 5.25 11.67 6.21
CA ALA A 45 6.26 11.60 5.14
C ALA A 45 6.64 12.99 4.56
N PHE A 46 5.77 14.00 4.69
CA PHE A 46 6.09 15.39 4.35
C PHE A 46 7.28 15.93 5.15
N THR A 47 7.56 15.40 6.35
CA THR A 47 8.70 15.81 7.17
C THR A 47 10.06 15.39 6.57
N ALA A 48 10.05 14.47 5.61
CA ALA A 48 11.26 14.11 4.86
C ALA A 48 11.96 15.33 4.26
N VAL A 49 11.19 16.36 3.85
CA VAL A 49 11.72 17.61 3.32
C VAL A 49 12.69 18.29 4.29
N PHE A 50 12.39 18.28 5.60
CA PHE A 50 13.25 18.87 6.62
C PHE A 50 14.54 18.05 6.83
N LEU A 51 14.43 16.72 6.77
CA LEU A 51 15.59 15.82 6.87
C LEU A 51 16.52 15.97 5.67
N LEU A 52 15.97 16.21 4.48
CA LEU A 52 16.73 16.46 3.27
C LEU A 52 17.45 17.81 3.22
N LEU A 53 17.22 18.71 4.18
CA LEU A 53 18.04 19.90 4.38
C LEU A 53 19.41 19.55 5.00
N ILE A 54 19.48 18.44 5.74
CA ILE A 54 20.65 18.02 6.53
C ILE A 54 21.35 16.82 5.89
N ILE A 55 20.58 15.88 5.33
CA ILE A 55 21.07 14.59 4.81
C ILE A 55 20.87 14.55 3.30
N LYS A 56 21.88 14.09 2.55
CA LYS A 56 21.77 13.87 1.10
C LYS A 56 20.71 12.80 0.81
N GLU A 57 19.90 13.00 -0.23
CA GLU A 57 18.78 12.10 -0.58
C GLU A 57 19.20 10.64 -0.72
N GLN A 58 20.32 10.37 -1.39
CA GLN A 58 20.84 9.00 -1.57
C GLN A 58 21.22 8.36 -0.23
N ALA A 59 21.90 9.09 0.65
CA ALA A 59 22.24 8.62 1.99
C ALA A 59 20.99 8.39 2.83
N PHE A 60 20.03 9.30 2.73
CA PHE A 60 18.74 9.16 3.41
C PHE A 60 17.96 7.92 2.94
N ALA A 61 17.98 7.59 1.63
CA ALA A 61 17.41 6.36 1.12
C ALA A 61 18.06 5.10 1.73
N TYR A 62 19.39 5.09 1.87
CA TYR A 62 20.09 3.97 2.50
C TYR A 62 19.79 3.83 3.99
N ILE A 63 19.77 4.94 4.74
CA ILE A 63 19.38 4.95 6.16
C ILE A 63 17.96 4.43 6.31
N SER A 64 17.03 4.87 5.47
CA SER A 64 15.64 4.43 5.50
C SER A 64 15.52 2.92 5.23
N LEU A 65 16.25 2.38 4.25
CA LEU A 65 16.30 0.94 3.99
C LEU A 65 16.93 0.16 5.16
N ALA A 66 17.96 0.72 5.80
CA ALA A 66 18.57 0.10 6.98
C ALA A 66 17.59 0.04 8.16
N LEU A 67 16.84 1.12 8.42
CA LEU A 67 15.79 1.16 9.46
C LEU A 67 14.67 0.15 9.16
N LEU A 68 14.23 0.06 7.90
CA LEU A 68 13.27 -0.96 7.47
C LEU A 68 13.81 -2.37 7.75
N GLY A 69 15.05 -2.63 7.32
CA GLY A 69 15.70 -3.93 7.48
C GLY A 69 15.85 -4.32 8.95
N VAL A 70 16.33 -3.42 9.81
CA VAL A 70 16.44 -3.65 11.25
C VAL A 70 15.09 -3.92 11.88
N GLY A 71 14.09 -3.04 11.63
CA GLY A 71 12.75 -3.18 12.18
C GLY A 71 12.11 -4.54 11.85
N VAL A 72 12.24 -4.99 10.60
CA VAL A 72 11.75 -6.32 10.19
C VAL A 72 12.57 -7.45 10.81
N ALA A 73 13.91 -7.37 10.78
CA ALA A 73 14.78 -8.43 11.29
C ALA A 73 14.54 -8.74 12.77
N ILE A 74 14.28 -7.71 13.58
CA ILE A 74 14.07 -7.88 15.03
C ILE A 74 12.62 -8.21 15.40
N SER A 75 11.64 -8.07 14.49
CA SER A 75 10.22 -8.28 14.80
C SER A 75 9.93 -9.64 15.41
N GLY A 76 10.59 -10.70 14.93
CA GLY A 76 10.40 -12.07 15.42
C GLY A 76 10.83 -12.28 16.88
N TYR A 77 11.70 -11.43 17.41
CA TYR A 77 12.22 -11.55 18.80
C TYR A 77 11.36 -10.81 19.84
N PHE A 78 10.35 -10.07 19.41
CA PHE A 78 9.50 -9.26 20.30
C PHE A 78 8.01 -9.63 20.19
N PRO A 79 7.61 -10.87 20.54
CA PRO A 79 6.23 -11.35 20.42
C PRO A 79 5.31 -10.77 21.53
N SER A 80 5.22 -9.46 21.62
CA SER A 80 4.35 -8.76 22.54
C SER A 80 3.75 -7.52 21.85
N ALA A 81 2.61 -7.05 22.34
CA ALA A 81 1.96 -5.89 21.74
C ALA A 81 2.89 -4.67 21.66
N VAL A 82 3.54 -4.31 22.76
CA VAL A 82 4.46 -3.16 22.81
C VAL A 82 5.67 -3.41 21.91
N GLY A 83 6.28 -4.59 21.96
CA GLY A 83 7.43 -4.94 21.12
C GLY A 83 7.09 -4.85 19.63
N LEU A 84 5.94 -5.40 19.24
CA LEU A 84 5.48 -5.34 17.84
C LEU A 84 5.10 -3.93 17.39
N TYR A 85 4.50 -3.11 18.25
CA TYR A 85 4.24 -1.71 17.93
C TYR A 85 5.52 -0.92 17.66
N LEU A 86 6.56 -1.11 18.50
CA LEU A 86 7.84 -0.42 18.34
C LEU A 86 8.61 -0.91 17.10
N THR A 87 8.70 -2.22 16.87
CA THR A 87 9.38 -2.77 15.69
C THR A 87 8.67 -2.40 14.40
N THR A 88 7.32 -2.40 14.42
CA THR A 88 6.50 -1.95 13.29
C THR A 88 6.67 -0.46 13.02
N PHE A 89 6.69 0.39 14.05
CA PHE A 89 6.96 1.82 13.87
C PHE A 89 8.34 2.05 13.25
N LEU A 90 9.37 1.39 13.77
CA LEU A 90 10.74 1.49 13.25
C LEU A 90 10.83 1.10 11.78
N MET A 91 10.29 -0.09 11.41
CA MET A 91 10.32 -0.53 10.03
C MET A 91 9.50 0.37 9.12
N SER A 92 8.41 0.92 9.64
CA SER A 92 7.51 1.79 8.88
C SER A 92 8.11 3.17 8.61
N VAL A 93 8.85 3.75 9.56
CA VAL A 93 9.69 4.94 9.31
C VAL A 93 10.61 4.67 8.12
N GLY A 94 11.33 3.56 8.15
CA GLY A 94 12.21 3.16 7.05
C GLY A 94 11.46 3.03 5.72
N PHE A 95 10.33 2.33 5.71
CA PHE A 95 9.53 2.09 4.51
C PHE A 95 9.00 3.38 3.88
N HIS A 96 8.29 4.20 4.63
CA HIS A 96 7.61 5.39 4.10
C HIS A 96 8.60 6.48 3.66
N TYR A 97 9.66 6.70 4.43
CA TYR A 97 10.69 7.66 4.03
C TYR A 97 11.48 7.17 2.82
N TYR A 98 11.77 5.87 2.72
CA TYR A 98 12.37 5.31 1.50
C TYR A 98 11.46 5.50 0.28
N GLU A 99 10.16 5.17 0.37
CA GLU A 99 9.23 5.36 -0.75
C GLU A 99 9.13 6.83 -1.19
N THR A 100 9.15 7.77 -0.24
CA THR A 100 9.15 9.21 -0.53
C THR A 100 10.40 9.63 -1.31
N VAL A 101 11.58 9.22 -0.86
CA VAL A 101 12.85 9.59 -1.48
C VAL A 101 13.10 8.82 -2.78
N LYS A 102 12.69 7.57 -2.87
CA LYS A 102 12.80 6.75 -4.09
C LYS A 102 12.15 7.43 -5.29
N GLN A 103 10.96 8.01 -5.10
CA GLN A 103 10.29 8.74 -6.18
C GLN A 103 11.10 9.96 -6.62
N SER A 104 11.63 10.73 -5.67
CA SER A 104 12.48 11.90 -5.94
C SER A 104 13.75 11.51 -6.68
N LEU A 105 14.51 10.53 -6.17
CA LEU A 105 15.74 10.05 -6.79
C LEU A 105 15.50 9.51 -8.21
N SER A 106 14.43 8.79 -8.43
CA SER A 106 14.10 8.25 -9.75
C SER A 106 13.88 9.35 -10.78
N LEU A 107 13.20 10.44 -10.39
CA LEU A 107 12.98 11.58 -11.28
C LEU A 107 14.23 12.43 -11.50
N GLN A 108 15.17 12.47 -10.55
CA GLN A 108 16.40 13.24 -10.65
C GLN A 108 17.49 12.54 -11.46
N TRP A 109 17.53 11.20 -11.45
CA TRP A 109 18.59 10.43 -12.09
C TRP A 109 18.28 9.99 -13.52
N LEU A 110 17.01 10.12 -13.94
CA LEU A 110 16.55 9.68 -15.25
C LEU A 110 16.20 10.89 -16.13
N SER A 111 16.54 10.81 -17.40
CA SER A 111 16.02 11.74 -18.39
C SER A 111 14.50 11.54 -18.58
N ILE A 112 13.82 12.56 -19.10
CA ILE A 112 12.36 12.50 -19.36
C ILE A 112 12.03 11.34 -20.31
N GLU A 113 12.90 11.10 -21.28
CA GLU A 113 12.75 10.06 -22.31
C GLU A 113 12.95 8.65 -21.74
N GLU A 114 13.89 8.48 -20.80
CA GLU A 114 14.23 7.18 -20.22
C GLU A 114 13.33 6.81 -19.04
N ALA A 115 12.82 7.80 -18.31
CA ALA A 115 12.07 7.62 -17.07
C ALA A 115 10.92 6.61 -17.22
N PRO A 116 10.02 6.64 -18.22
CA PRO A 116 8.93 5.69 -18.33
C PRO A 116 9.42 4.24 -18.46
N SER A 117 10.46 4.01 -19.26
CA SER A 117 11.04 2.67 -19.46
C SER A 117 11.71 2.13 -18.21
N VAL A 118 12.52 2.95 -17.56
CA VAL A 118 13.27 2.54 -16.35
C VAL A 118 12.33 2.35 -15.16
N LEU A 119 11.33 3.22 -14.97
CA LEU A 119 10.32 3.07 -13.93
C LEU A 119 9.50 1.78 -14.14
N GLY A 120 9.13 1.47 -15.38
CA GLY A 120 8.49 0.21 -15.72
C GLY A 120 9.35 -1.01 -15.38
N LYS A 121 10.65 -0.97 -15.67
CA LYS A 121 11.61 -2.01 -15.27
C LYS A 121 11.74 -2.14 -13.75
N LEU A 122 11.75 -1.03 -13.01
CA LEU A 122 11.79 -1.04 -11.54
C LEU A 122 10.56 -1.73 -10.95
N ILE A 123 9.36 -1.47 -11.51
CA ILE A 123 8.13 -2.17 -11.11
C ILE A 123 8.24 -3.67 -11.39
N ALA A 124 8.69 -4.05 -12.58
CA ALA A 124 8.86 -5.45 -12.96
C ALA A 124 9.86 -6.18 -12.04
N VAL A 125 11.00 -5.56 -11.75
CA VAL A 125 12.02 -6.11 -10.84
C VAL A 125 11.48 -6.24 -9.41
N SER A 126 10.73 -5.25 -8.92
CA SER A 126 10.09 -5.31 -7.60
C SER A 126 9.05 -6.43 -7.53
N SER A 127 8.23 -6.58 -8.57
CA SER A 127 7.23 -7.65 -8.67
C SER A 127 7.88 -9.02 -8.71
N PHE A 128 8.95 -9.19 -9.50
CA PHE A 128 9.72 -10.43 -9.53
C PHE A 128 10.35 -10.75 -8.17
N ALA A 129 10.92 -9.76 -7.49
CA ALA A 129 11.45 -9.94 -6.14
C ALA A 129 10.35 -10.37 -5.16
N SER A 130 9.14 -9.80 -5.24
CA SER A 130 8.00 -10.22 -4.43
C SER A 130 7.63 -11.68 -4.69
N LEU A 131 7.58 -12.10 -5.96
CA LEU A 131 7.30 -13.51 -6.33
C LEU A 131 8.34 -14.45 -5.70
N VAL A 132 9.63 -14.09 -5.77
CA VAL A 132 10.72 -14.89 -5.17
C VAL A 132 10.55 -14.98 -3.64
N VAL A 133 10.24 -13.86 -2.97
CA VAL A 133 10.00 -13.85 -1.52
C VAL A 133 8.84 -14.75 -1.15
N TYR A 134 7.68 -14.61 -1.78
CA TYR A 134 6.50 -15.40 -1.44
C TYR A 134 6.67 -16.88 -1.78
N ALA A 135 7.33 -17.21 -2.88
CA ALA A 135 7.68 -18.59 -3.21
C ALA A 135 8.64 -19.19 -2.17
N PHE A 136 9.65 -18.42 -1.74
CA PHE A 136 10.55 -18.82 -0.68
C PHE A 136 9.81 -19.04 0.64
N LEU A 137 8.94 -18.12 1.05
CA LEU A 137 8.16 -18.22 2.28
C LEU A 137 7.25 -19.45 2.26
N TRP A 138 6.57 -19.68 1.14
CA TRP A 138 5.74 -20.87 0.95
C TRP A 138 6.56 -22.17 1.13
N MET A 139 7.73 -22.27 0.49
CA MET A 139 8.63 -23.41 0.61
C MET A 139 9.20 -23.54 2.03
N ALA A 140 9.64 -22.43 2.62
CA ALA A 140 10.28 -22.41 3.94
C ALA A 140 9.33 -22.91 5.03
N GLN A 141 8.06 -22.51 4.97
CA GLN A 141 7.05 -22.97 5.93
C GLN A 141 6.56 -24.39 5.63
N ARG A 142 6.38 -24.73 4.36
CA ARG A 142 5.82 -26.03 3.96
C ARG A 142 6.79 -27.19 4.12
N TYR A 143 8.08 -26.98 3.87
CA TYR A 143 9.08 -28.05 3.79
C TYR A 143 10.23 -27.93 4.78
N LEU A 144 10.58 -26.72 5.23
CA LEU A 144 11.73 -26.48 6.09
C LEU A 144 11.34 -26.16 7.53
N SER A 145 10.08 -25.89 7.81
CA SER A 145 9.54 -25.51 9.14
C SER A 145 10.40 -24.45 9.84
N LEU A 146 10.85 -23.43 9.10
CA LEU A 146 11.68 -22.36 9.65
C LEU A 146 10.90 -21.57 10.68
N SER A 147 11.57 -21.18 11.78
CA SER A 147 10.94 -20.34 12.80
C SER A 147 10.66 -18.92 12.28
N TYR A 148 9.71 -18.24 12.92
CA TYR A 148 9.39 -16.84 12.59
C TYR A 148 10.62 -15.93 12.72
N GLU A 149 11.42 -16.12 13.78
CA GLU A 149 12.65 -15.37 14.04
C GLU A 149 13.63 -15.51 12.88
N ALA A 150 13.84 -16.74 12.41
CA ALA A 150 14.76 -17.01 11.29
C ALA A 150 14.28 -16.32 10.00
N ILE A 151 12.98 -16.38 9.70
CA ILE A 151 12.44 -15.80 8.46
C ILE A 151 12.46 -14.27 8.53
N TYR A 152 12.07 -13.65 9.65
CA TYR A 152 12.17 -12.22 9.84
C TYR A 152 13.62 -11.72 9.76
N LEU A 153 14.55 -12.46 10.38
CA LEU A 153 15.98 -12.15 10.31
C LEU A 153 16.52 -12.25 8.88
N LEU A 154 16.14 -13.26 8.11
CA LEU A 154 16.54 -13.41 6.71
C LEU A 154 16.00 -12.25 5.84
N GLY A 155 14.70 -11.96 5.91
CA GLY A 155 14.09 -10.89 5.11
C GLY A 155 14.62 -9.50 5.46
N GLY A 156 14.59 -9.13 6.74
CA GLY A 156 15.10 -7.85 7.23
C GLY A 156 16.61 -7.74 7.14
N GLY A 157 17.35 -8.79 7.52
CA GLY A 157 18.80 -8.86 7.44
C GLY A 157 19.33 -8.72 6.02
N SER A 158 18.67 -9.34 5.03
CA SER A 158 19.00 -9.17 3.61
C SER A 158 18.85 -7.73 3.16
N CYS A 159 17.79 -7.04 3.58
CA CYS A 159 17.59 -5.62 3.29
C CYS A 159 18.71 -4.76 3.91
N LEU A 160 19.05 -4.99 5.18
CA LEU A 160 20.11 -4.29 5.89
C LEU A 160 21.47 -4.50 5.21
N CYS A 161 21.83 -5.76 4.90
CA CYS A 161 23.08 -6.09 4.21
C CYS A 161 23.17 -5.39 2.85
N LEU A 162 22.10 -5.47 2.04
CA LEU A 162 22.06 -4.78 0.74
C LEU A 162 22.18 -3.26 0.90
N SER A 163 21.56 -2.67 1.93
CA SER A 163 21.68 -1.24 2.20
C SER A 163 23.12 -0.83 2.52
N ILE A 164 23.82 -1.61 3.36
CA ILE A 164 25.24 -1.39 3.70
C ILE A 164 26.13 -1.56 2.45
N VAL A 165 25.91 -2.62 1.68
CA VAL A 165 26.68 -2.86 0.43
C VAL A 165 26.49 -1.71 -0.55
N MET A 166 25.26 -1.20 -0.70
CA MET A 166 24.99 -0.05 -1.58
C MET A 166 25.63 1.23 -1.05
N TRP A 167 25.62 1.44 0.27
CA TRP A 167 26.27 2.61 0.89
C TRP A 167 27.77 2.63 0.64
N LEU A 168 28.44 1.47 0.77
CA LEU A 168 29.88 1.33 0.62
C LEU A 168 30.34 1.25 -0.84
N GLY A 169 29.52 0.66 -1.72
CA GLY A 169 29.90 0.30 -3.08
C GLY A 169 29.53 1.33 -4.15
N PHE A 170 28.56 2.22 -3.89
CA PHE A 170 28.09 3.17 -4.90
C PHE A 170 28.49 4.62 -4.57
N PRO A 171 28.98 5.38 -5.56
CA PRO A 171 29.28 6.79 -5.38
C PRO A 171 28.00 7.61 -5.16
N ASN A 172 28.15 8.79 -4.59
CA ASN A 172 27.06 9.76 -4.51
C ASN A 172 26.80 10.37 -5.90
N PHE A 173 25.63 10.08 -6.47
CA PHE A 173 25.18 10.67 -7.72
C PHE A 173 24.67 12.10 -7.48
N LYS A 174 25.05 13.02 -8.36
CA LYS A 174 24.60 14.42 -8.27
C LYS A 174 23.21 14.55 -8.92
N SER A 175 22.33 15.30 -8.28
CA SER A 175 21.05 15.71 -8.86
C SER A 175 21.27 16.69 -10.00
N ILE A 176 20.55 16.52 -11.11
CA ILE A 176 20.61 17.39 -12.30
C ILE A 176 19.76 18.66 -12.10
N THR A 177 18.64 18.56 -11.36
CA THR A 177 17.68 19.65 -11.22
C THR A 177 17.17 19.79 -9.79
N PRO A 178 17.18 21.02 -9.20
CA PRO A 178 16.59 21.27 -7.89
C PRO A 178 15.07 21.11 -7.93
N GLN A 179 14.50 20.33 -6.99
CA GLN A 179 13.05 20.10 -6.91
C GLN A 179 12.34 21.24 -6.18
N ARG A 180 11.16 21.67 -6.69
CA ARG A 180 10.28 22.61 -5.99
C ARG A 180 9.48 21.91 -4.90
N LYS A 181 9.43 22.51 -3.70
CA LYS A 181 8.90 21.90 -2.47
C LYS A 181 7.65 22.63 -1.96
N HIS A 182 6.62 22.75 -2.80
CA HIS A 182 5.34 23.39 -2.40
C HIS A 182 4.20 22.38 -2.48
N LEU A 183 3.40 22.28 -1.41
CA LEU A 183 2.16 21.52 -1.38
C LEU A 183 1.01 22.42 -1.85
N ILE A 184 0.26 21.98 -2.84
CA ILE A 184 -0.90 22.72 -3.39
C ILE A 184 -2.16 21.93 -3.14
N LEU A 185 -3.14 22.58 -2.47
CA LEU A 185 -4.47 22.03 -2.23
C LEU A 185 -5.50 22.90 -2.94
N ARG A 186 -5.96 22.51 -4.15
CA ARG A 186 -6.98 23.26 -4.87
C ARG A 186 -8.37 22.71 -4.60
N LYS A 187 -9.30 23.59 -4.28
CA LYS A 187 -10.72 23.25 -4.04
C LYS A 187 -11.35 22.51 -5.22
N ARG A 188 -11.01 22.86 -6.46
CA ARG A 188 -11.57 22.20 -7.66
C ARG A 188 -11.25 20.71 -7.76
N TYR A 189 -10.20 20.21 -7.08
CA TYR A 189 -9.85 18.78 -7.04
C TYR A 189 -10.52 18.00 -5.90
N TRP A 190 -11.53 18.59 -5.25
CA TRP A 190 -12.19 17.99 -4.08
C TRP A 190 -12.67 16.55 -4.31
N LEU A 191 -13.24 16.25 -5.50
CA LEU A 191 -13.71 14.91 -5.83
C LEU A 191 -12.56 13.89 -5.91
N TYR A 192 -11.43 14.31 -6.49
CA TYR A 192 -10.21 13.50 -6.50
C TYR A 192 -9.71 13.21 -5.07
N TYR A 193 -9.70 14.23 -4.20
CA TYR A 193 -9.32 14.04 -2.79
C TYR A 193 -10.28 13.13 -2.05
N ALA A 194 -11.58 13.27 -2.24
CA ALA A 194 -12.60 12.42 -1.64
C ALA A 194 -12.46 10.96 -2.11
N LEU A 195 -12.25 10.71 -3.40
CA LEU A 195 -11.99 9.38 -3.95
C LEU A 195 -10.69 8.78 -3.41
N THR A 196 -9.64 9.59 -3.26
CA THR A 196 -8.34 9.18 -2.70
C THR A 196 -8.46 8.79 -1.22
N PHE A 197 -9.19 9.59 -0.43
CA PHE A 197 -9.48 9.29 0.98
C PHE A 197 -10.26 7.96 1.11
N MET A 198 -11.35 7.83 0.36
CA MET A 198 -12.16 6.60 0.35
C MET A 198 -11.39 5.39 -0.16
N GLY A 199 -10.49 5.58 -1.13
CA GLY A 199 -9.58 4.53 -1.60
C GLY A 199 -8.64 4.05 -0.50
N GLY A 200 -8.05 4.98 0.26
CA GLY A 200 -7.23 4.68 1.44
C GLY A 200 -8.02 3.95 2.53
N ALA A 201 -9.23 4.42 2.84
CA ALA A 201 -10.09 3.84 3.86
C ALA A 201 -10.49 2.39 3.52
N ARG A 202 -11.00 2.14 2.30
CA ARG A 202 -11.40 0.80 1.85
C ARG A 202 -10.22 -0.17 1.77
N ARG A 203 -9.03 0.32 1.38
CA ARG A 203 -7.82 -0.50 1.35
C ARG A 203 -7.53 -1.14 2.72
N GLN A 204 -7.87 -0.48 3.83
CA GLN A 204 -7.65 -1.03 5.15
C GLN A 204 -8.54 -2.26 5.43
N ILE A 205 -9.76 -2.34 4.86
CA ILE A 205 -10.60 -3.53 4.98
C ILE A 205 -9.88 -4.75 4.40
N PHE A 206 -9.33 -4.60 3.20
CA PHE A 206 -8.59 -5.66 2.53
C PHE A 206 -7.24 -5.96 3.21
N THR A 207 -6.41 -4.94 3.40
CA THR A 207 -5.03 -5.11 3.85
C THR A 207 -4.95 -5.61 5.29
N VAL A 208 -5.85 -5.15 6.17
CA VAL A 208 -5.85 -5.48 7.59
C VAL A 208 -6.82 -6.61 7.90
N PHE A 209 -8.10 -6.36 7.67
CA PHE A 209 -9.16 -7.20 8.23
C PHE A 209 -9.44 -8.46 7.41
N ALA A 210 -9.34 -8.44 6.07
CA ALA A 210 -9.50 -9.65 5.28
C ALA A 210 -8.36 -10.66 5.57
N GLY A 211 -7.10 -10.18 5.58
CA GLY A 211 -5.97 -11.03 5.93
C GLY A 211 -6.04 -11.56 7.37
N PHE A 212 -6.49 -10.73 8.33
CA PHE A 212 -6.65 -11.13 9.72
C PHE A 212 -7.77 -12.17 9.89
N LEU A 213 -8.92 -11.98 9.22
CA LEU A 213 -10.03 -12.94 9.20
C LEU A 213 -9.59 -14.32 8.73
N MET A 214 -8.77 -14.38 7.69
CA MET A 214 -8.29 -15.66 7.13
C MET A 214 -7.51 -16.47 8.15
N VAL A 215 -6.68 -15.82 8.94
CA VAL A 215 -5.89 -16.50 9.97
C VAL A 215 -6.75 -16.78 11.21
N GLU A 216 -7.47 -15.77 11.73
CA GLU A 216 -8.22 -15.88 12.98
C GLU A 216 -9.43 -16.83 12.87
N LYS A 217 -10.25 -16.70 11.82
CA LYS A 217 -11.48 -17.50 11.65
C LYS A 217 -11.24 -18.80 10.90
N PHE A 218 -10.41 -18.78 9.85
CA PHE A 218 -10.26 -19.91 8.94
C PHE A 218 -8.96 -20.69 9.12
N GLY A 219 -8.05 -20.24 10.01
CA GLY A 219 -6.83 -20.97 10.34
C GLY A 219 -5.81 -21.05 9.18
N TYR A 220 -5.79 -20.05 8.28
CA TYR A 220 -4.81 -20.01 7.19
C TYR A 220 -3.39 -19.97 7.73
N SER A 221 -2.56 -20.90 7.26
CA SER A 221 -1.13 -20.92 7.57
C SER A 221 -0.37 -19.82 6.83
N VAL A 222 0.88 -19.55 7.24
CA VAL A 222 1.77 -18.64 6.50
C VAL A 222 1.92 -19.07 5.04
N SER A 223 2.00 -20.40 4.77
CA SER A 223 2.07 -20.90 3.39
C SER A 223 0.83 -20.61 2.57
N ASP A 224 -0.36 -20.66 3.19
CA ASP A 224 -1.62 -20.34 2.49
C ASP A 224 -1.70 -18.83 2.18
N ILE A 225 -1.34 -17.98 3.14
CA ILE A 225 -1.26 -16.52 2.92
C ILE A 225 -0.22 -16.18 1.85
N ALA A 226 0.96 -16.81 1.89
CA ALA A 226 1.99 -16.61 0.87
C ALA A 226 1.51 -17.06 -0.52
N ALA A 227 0.76 -18.16 -0.61
CA ALA A 227 0.16 -18.63 -1.87
C ALA A 227 -0.86 -17.63 -2.43
N LEU A 228 -1.71 -17.03 -1.59
CA LEU A 228 -2.65 -15.98 -2.02
C LEU A 228 -1.92 -14.74 -2.55
N PHE A 229 -0.88 -14.30 -1.86
CA PHE A 229 -0.06 -13.18 -2.33
C PHE A 229 0.63 -13.51 -3.66
N LEU A 230 1.15 -14.73 -3.80
CA LEU A 230 1.75 -15.20 -5.04
C LEU A 230 0.74 -15.15 -6.20
N ILE A 231 -0.47 -15.66 -6.00
CA ILE A 231 -1.54 -15.63 -7.01
C ILE A 231 -1.88 -14.19 -7.40
N ASN A 232 -2.05 -13.29 -6.44
CA ASN A 232 -2.33 -11.89 -6.69
C ASN A 232 -1.21 -11.20 -7.48
N HIS A 233 0.06 -11.49 -7.17
CA HIS A 233 1.20 -10.94 -7.91
C HIS A 233 1.33 -11.50 -9.34
N ILE A 234 1.09 -12.79 -9.55
CA ILE A 234 1.04 -13.41 -10.88
C ILE A 234 -0.08 -12.75 -11.70
N PHE A 235 -1.25 -12.57 -11.09
CA PHE A 235 -2.36 -11.88 -11.75
C PHE A 235 -1.99 -10.45 -12.16
N ASN A 236 -1.45 -9.67 -11.24
CA ASN A 236 -1.02 -8.30 -11.54
C ASN A 236 0.01 -8.27 -12.67
N TRP A 237 1.01 -9.14 -12.63
CA TRP A 237 2.03 -9.23 -13.67
C TRP A 237 1.44 -9.52 -15.06
N GLY A 238 0.47 -10.45 -15.14
CA GLY A 238 -0.16 -10.85 -16.41
C GLY A 238 -1.23 -9.88 -16.93
N PHE A 239 -1.90 -9.12 -16.05
CA PHE A 239 -3.10 -8.37 -16.41
C PHE A 239 -3.02 -6.86 -16.18
N ALA A 240 -2.02 -6.32 -15.47
CA ALA A 240 -1.96 -4.89 -15.16
C ALA A 240 -2.00 -4.00 -16.41
N GLY A 241 -1.28 -4.36 -17.48
CA GLY A 241 -1.32 -3.64 -18.75
C GLY A 241 -2.69 -3.68 -19.43
N LYS A 242 -3.36 -4.84 -19.38
CA LYS A 242 -4.72 -5.01 -19.95
C LYS A 242 -5.76 -4.21 -19.17
N ILE A 243 -5.61 -4.13 -17.85
CA ILE A 243 -6.48 -3.32 -16.96
C ILE A 243 -6.33 -1.84 -17.29
N GLY A 244 -5.10 -1.34 -17.43
CA GLY A 244 -4.86 0.05 -17.84
C GLY A 244 -5.48 0.37 -19.19
N HIS A 245 -5.34 -0.54 -20.19
CA HIS A 245 -5.98 -0.39 -21.48
C HIS A 245 -7.52 -0.41 -21.39
N LEU A 246 -8.08 -1.30 -20.57
CA LEU A 246 -9.51 -1.37 -20.33
C LEU A 246 -10.05 -0.05 -19.74
N VAL A 247 -9.37 0.50 -18.72
CA VAL A 247 -9.75 1.80 -18.12
C VAL A 247 -9.73 2.91 -19.17
N GLY A 248 -8.69 2.95 -20.02
CA GLY A 248 -8.61 3.90 -21.12
C GLY A 248 -9.78 3.77 -22.12
N LYS A 249 -10.25 2.55 -22.38
CA LYS A 249 -11.33 2.26 -23.33
C LYS A 249 -12.73 2.57 -22.79
N ILE A 250 -13.02 2.20 -21.53
CA ILE A 250 -14.36 2.36 -20.94
C ILE A 250 -14.55 3.69 -20.19
N GLY A 251 -13.44 4.36 -19.85
CA GLY A 251 -13.40 5.62 -19.10
C GLY A 251 -13.46 5.42 -17.58
N GLU A 252 -12.94 6.42 -16.86
CA GLU A 252 -12.71 6.36 -15.40
C GLU A 252 -14.01 6.17 -14.61
N ARG A 253 -15.06 6.89 -14.98
CA ARG A 253 -16.38 6.77 -14.33
C ARG A 253 -16.92 5.33 -14.34
N ARG A 254 -16.85 4.67 -15.49
CA ARG A 254 -17.35 3.29 -15.64
C ARG A 254 -16.44 2.29 -14.93
N ALA A 255 -15.12 2.47 -15.05
CA ALA A 255 -14.14 1.61 -14.38
C ALA A 255 -14.32 1.64 -12.87
N LEU A 256 -14.40 2.83 -12.25
CA LEU A 256 -14.62 2.98 -10.82
C LEU A 256 -16.03 2.54 -10.38
N THR A 257 -17.05 2.73 -11.22
CA THR A 257 -18.39 2.18 -10.95
C THR A 257 -18.34 0.65 -10.84
N PHE A 258 -17.65 -0.01 -11.77
CA PHE A 258 -17.50 -1.47 -11.77
C PHE A 258 -16.68 -1.94 -10.57
N GLU A 259 -15.55 -1.27 -10.25
CA GLU A 259 -14.76 -1.54 -9.07
C GLU A 259 -15.62 -1.50 -7.80
N TYR A 260 -16.36 -0.41 -7.59
CA TYR A 260 -17.08 -0.20 -6.34
C TYR A 260 -18.31 -1.09 -6.19
N CYS A 261 -18.98 -1.42 -7.29
CA CYS A 261 -20.01 -2.46 -7.27
C CYS A 261 -19.42 -3.83 -6.89
N GLY A 262 -18.28 -4.19 -7.48
CA GLY A 262 -17.58 -5.43 -7.15
C GLY A 262 -17.13 -5.47 -5.69
N LEU A 263 -16.51 -4.41 -5.19
CA LEU A 263 -16.06 -4.32 -3.78
C LEU A 263 -17.23 -4.33 -2.80
N PHE A 264 -18.36 -3.70 -3.13
CA PHE A 264 -19.59 -3.80 -2.33
C PHE A 264 -20.03 -5.25 -2.17
N LEU A 265 -20.06 -6.01 -3.26
CA LEU A 265 -20.44 -7.42 -3.23
C LEU A 265 -19.43 -8.28 -2.46
N VAL A 266 -18.13 -8.05 -2.69
CA VAL A 266 -17.05 -8.78 -2.02
C VAL A 266 -17.06 -8.52 -0.51
N PHE A 267 -17.15 -7.27 -0.06
CA PHE A 267 -17.21 -6.96 1.37
C PHE A 267 -18.49 -7.49 2.02
N THR A 268 -19.63 -7.43 1.32
CA THR A 268 -20.86 -8.04 1.81
C THR A 268 -20.70 -9.55 1.93
N ALA A 269 -20.08 -10.21 0.95
CA ALA A 269 -19.82 -11.64 1.01
C ALA A 269 -18.89 -12.03 2.16
N TYR A 270 -17.82 -11.23 2.43
CA TYR A 270 -16.95 -11.43 3.60
C TYR A 270 -17.71 -11.40 4.92
N ALA A 271 -18.74 -10.55 5.04
CA ALA A 271 -19.54 -10.45 6.26
C ALA A 271 -20.25 -11.77 6.63
N PHE A 272 -20.52 -12.64 5.64
CA PHE A 272 -21.30 -13.87 5.80
C PHE A 272 -20.56 -15.13 5.35
N VAL A 273 -19.28 -15.05 4.96
CA VAL A 273 -18.51 -16.22 4.53
C VAL A 273 -18.23 -17.15 5.71
N GLU A 274 -18.52 -18.44 5.53
CA GLU A 274 -18.30 -19.49 6.54
C GLU A 274 -17.29 -20.55 6.09
N ASP A 275 -16.90 -20.54 4.83
CA ASP A 275 -15.99 -21.53 4.25
C ASP A 275 -14.65 -20.89 3.88
N ALA A 276 -13.56 -21.57 4.24
CA ALA A 276 -12.20 -21.11 4.03
C ALA A 276 -11.85 -20.90 2.54
N PHE A 277 -12.26 -21.83 1.67
CA PHE A 277 -11.97 -21.75 0.23
C PHE A 277 -12.61 -20.50 -0.37
N TRP A 278 -13.87 -20.22 -0.04
CA TRP A 278 -14.56 -19.03 -0.53
C TRP A 278 -13.98 -17.74 0.04
N ALA A 279 -13.47 -17.73 1.29
CA ALA A 279 -12.74 -16.60 1.84
C ALA A 279 -11.47 -16.29 1.00
N GLY A 280 -10.73 -17.33 0.60
CA GLY A 280 -9.60 -17.19 -0.30
C GLY A 280 -9.96 -16.66 -1.69
N VAL A 281 -11.07 -17.14 -2.26
CA VAL A 281 -11.60 -16.63 -3.53
C VAL A 281 -11.97 -15.16 -3.42
N LEU A 282 -12.65 -14.75 -2.35
CA LEU A 282 -12.98 -13.35 -2.10
C LEU A 282 -11.74 -12.47 -1.97
N TYR A 283 -10.65 -12.99 -1.36
CA TYR A 283 -9.37 -12.28 -1.25
C TYR A 283 -8.76 -11.97 -2.63
N ILE A 284 -8.80 -12.93 -3.54
CA ILE A 284 -8.32 -12.73 -4.91
C ILE A 284 -9.21 -11.75 -5.67
N LEU A 285 -10.55 -11.89 -5.55
CA LEU A 285 -11.52 -10.99 -6.20
C LEU A 285 -11.38 -9.55 -5.72
N ASP A 286 -11.18 -9.33 -4.42
CA ASP A 286 -10.95 -8.01 -3.84
C ASP A 286 -9.74 -7.34 -4.50
N HIS A 287 -8.62 -8.05 -4.55
CA HIS A 287 -7.40 -7.55 -5.19
C HIS A 287 -7.60 -7.25 -6.68
N LEU A 288 -8.38 -8.07 -7.37
CA LEU A 288 -8.73 -7.89 -8.78
C LEU A 288 -9.51 -6.59 -9.00
N PHE A 289 -10.56 -6.35 -8.22
CA PHE A 289 -11.34 -5.11 -8.31
C PHE A 289 -10.49 -3.90 -7.93
N PHE A 290 -9.67 -4.00 -6.89
CA PHE A 290 -8.80 -2.92 -6.46
C PHE A 290 -7.78 -2.48 -7.53
N SER A 291 -7.43 -3.35 -8.47
CA SER A 291 -6.53 -3.02 -9.57
C SER A 291 -7.10 -1.93 -10.51
N LEU A 292 -8.43 -1.76 -10.53
CA LEU A 292 -9.10 -0.71 -11.29
C LEU A 292 -8.92 0.70 -10.67
N ALA A 293 -8.44 0.81 -9.43
CA ALA A 293 -8.17 2.09 -8.76
C ALA A 293 -7.15 2.98 -9.50
N ILE A 294 -6.42 2.43 -10.49
CA ILE A 294 -5.62 3.22 -11.44
C ILE A 294 -6.46 4.32 -12.11
N ALA A 295 -7.78 4.11 -12.26
CA ALA A 295 -8.70 5.09 -12.82
C ALA A 295 -8.78 6.39 -11.99
N ILE A 296 -8.50 6.38 -10.68
CA ILE A 296 -8.41 7.61 -9.88
C ILE A 296 -7.24 8.47 -10.35
N LYS A 297 -6.09 7.85 -10.68
CA LYS A 297 -4.91 8.55 -11.15
C LYS A 297 -5.11 9.11 -12.56
N THR A 298 -5.71 8.33 -13.46
CA THR A 298 -5.99 8.80 -14.84
C THR A 298 -7.07 9.88 -14.87
N TYR A 299 -8.07 9.78 -13.98
CA TYR A 299 -9.03 10.86 -13.78
C TYR A 299 -8.33 12.16 -13.37
N PHE A 300 -7.44 12.10 -12.36
CA PHE A 300 -6.70 13.28 -11.93
C PHE A 300 -5.84 13.87 -13.04
N GLN A 301 -5.13 13.05 -13.82
CA GLN A 301 -4.31 13.51 -14.96
C GLN A 301 -5.13 14.30 -15.99
N LYS A 302 -6.41 13.97 -16.19
CA LYS A 302 -7.29 14.65 -17.13
C LYS A 302 -7.80 16.01 -16.64
N ILE A 303 -7.96 16.17 -15.33
CA ILE A 303 -8.52 17.40 -14.73
C ILE A 303 -7.46 18.32 -14.15
N ALA A 304 -6.23 17.83 -13.96
CA ALA A 304 -5.17 18.61 -13.33
C ALA A 304 -4.54 19.60 -14.29
N ASP A 305 -4.22 20.79 -13.76
CA ASP A 305 -3.20 21.61 -14.37
C ASP A 305 -1.86 20.85 -14.33
N PRO A 306 -1.14 20.73 -15.46
CA PRO A 306 0.15 20.02 -15.50
C PRO A 306 1.14 20.50 -14.44
N ALA A 307 1.10 21.78 -14.07
CA ALA A 307 1.97 22.36 -13.04
C ALA A 307 1.61 21.91 -11.61
N ASP A 308 0.37 21.43 -11.39
CA ASP A 308 -0.12 21.01 -10.08
C ASP A 308 0.12 19.51 -9.79
N ILE A 309 0.44 18.69 -10.80
CA ILE A 309 0.43 17.22 -10.70
C ILE A 309 1.37 16.73 -9.58
N ALA A 310 2.61 17.18 -9.55
CA ALA A 310 3.59 16.74 -8.56
C ALA A 310 3.21 17.18 -7.14
N SER A 311 2.80 18.45 -6.99
CA SER A 311 2.42 19.01 -5.68
C SER A 311 1.16 18.37 -5.14
N THR A 312 0.15 18.13 -5.98
CA THR A 312 -1.09 17.47 -5.58
C THR A 312 -0.89 15.98 -5.30
N ALA A 313 0.07 15.32 -5.94
CA ALA A 313 0.41 13.94 -5.62
C ALA A 313 0.87 13.78 -4.15
N GLY A 314 1.68 14.72 -3.63
CA GLY A 314 2.08 14.74 -2.22
C GLY A 314 0.88 14.93 -1.28
N VAL A 315 -0.03 15.85 -1.60
CA VAL A 315 -1.28 16.05 -0.84
C VAL A 315 -2.13 14.78 -0.85
N ALA A 316 -2.30 14.16 -2.01
CA ALA A 316 -3.07 12.94 -2.16
C ALA A 316 -2.47 11.77 -1.35
N PHE A 317 -1.14 11.67 -1.30
CA PHE A 317 -0.44 10.69 -0.46
C PHE A 317 -0.79 10.88 1.03
N THR A 318 -0.72 12.11 1.53
CA THR A 318 -1.11 12.44 2.92
C THR A 318 -2.58 12.12 3.18
N ILE A 319 -3.50 12.52 2.28
CA ILE A 319 -4.94 12.24 2.40
C ILE A 319 -5.21 10.74 2.49
N ASN A 320 -4.55 9.93 1.67
CA ASN A 320 -4.66 8.47 1.71
C ASN A 320 -4.23 7.91 3.07
N HIS A 321 -3.15 8.45 3.67
CA HIS A 321 -2.62 7.99 4.95
C HIS A 321 -3.42 8.50 6.15
N ILE A 322 -4.14 9.62 6.06
CA ILE A 322 -5.09 10.02 7.11
C ILE A 322 -6.10 8.89 7.36
N ALA A 323 -6.75 8.40 6.29
CA ALA A 323 -7.68 7.28 6.41
C ALA A 323 -7.00 6.02 6.95
N ALA A 324 -5.79 5.74 6.49
CA ALA A 324 -5.03 4.56 6.89
C ALA A 324 -4.59 4.58 8.36
N VAL A 325 -4.42 5.74 8.99
CA VAL A 325 -4.12 5.86 10.43
C VAL A 325 -5.36 5.60 11.28
N PHE A 326 -6.51 6.19 10.92
CA PHE A 326 -7.69 6.16 11.80
C PHE A 326 -8.57 4.92 11.60
N ILE A 327 -8.71 4.43 10.38
CA ILE A 327 -9.62 3.31 10.07
C ILE A 327 -9.22 2.01 10.78
N PRO A 328 -7.94 1.56 10.78
CA PRO A 328 -7.59 0.29 11.41
C PRO A 328 -7.88 0.27 12.91
N VAL A 329 -7.56 1.33 13.66
CA VAL A 329 -7.80 1.36 15.10
C VAL A 329 -9.29 1.40 15.42
N THR A 330 -10.08 2.21 14.71
CA THR A 330 -11.53 2.28 14.95
C THR A 330 -12.23 0.97 14.58
N PHE A 331 -11.87 0.38 13.46
CA PHE A 331 -12.45 -0.89 13.00
C PHE A 331 -11.94 -2.08 13.83
N GLY A 332 -10.72 -2.02 14.35
CA GLY A 332 -10.21 -3.00 15.31
C GLY A 332 -11.02 -3.06 16.60
N LEU A 333 -11.52 -1.91 17.08
CA LEU A 333 -12.45 -1.88 18.21
C LEU A 333 -13.83 -2.46 17.85
N VAL A 334 -14.34 -2.16 16.65
CA VAL A 334 -15.59 -2.74 16.15
C VAL A 334 -15.47 -4.25 15.93
N TRP A 335 -14.28 -4.73 15.52
CA TRP A 335 -13.99 -6.16 15.35
C TRP A 335 -14.26 -6.98 16.60
N LEU A 336 -13.95 -6.42 17.79
CA LEU A 336 -14.21 -7.09 19.08
C LEU A 336 -15.70 -7.36 19.31
N ALA A 337 -16.58 -6.53 18.74
CA ALA A 337 -18.01 -6.74 18.79
C ALA A 337 -18.47 -7.73 17.72
N SER A 338 -18.03 -7.53 16.47
CA SER A 338 -18.36 -8.41 15.36
C SER A 338 -17.51 -8.11 14.11
N PRO A 339 -16.75 -9.10 13.60
CA PRO A 339 -16.09 -9.00 12.29
C PRO A 339 -17.07 -8.68 11.15
N THR A 340 -18.29 -9.23 11.21
CA THR A 340 -19.36 -8.98 10.24
C THR A 340 -19.65 -7.49 10.08
N ILE A 341 -19.73 -6.74 11.21
CA ILE A 341 -20.00 -5.29 11.17
C ILE A 341 -18.86 -4.56 10.43
N VAL A 342 -17.60 -4.93 10.64
CA VAL A 342 -16.46 -4.32 9.95
C VAL A 342 -16.58 -4.45 8.44
N PHE A 343 -16.94 -5.64 7.94
CA PHE A 343 -17.10 -5.84 6.49
C PHE A 343 -18.35 -5.12 5.95
N LEU A 344 -19.46 -5.06 6.70
CA LEU A 344 -20.63 -4.27 6.30
C LEU A 344 -20.35 -2.76 6.29
N MET A 345 -19.52 -2.26 7.21
CA MET A 345 -19.01 -0.88 7.13
C MET A 345 -18.15 -0.67 5.89
N GLY A 346 -17.32 -1.65 5.51
CA GLY A 346 -16.59 -1.68 4.25
C GLY A 346 -17.53 -1.60 3.03
N SER A 347 -18.62 -2.36 3.05
CA SER A 347 -19.69 -2.29 2.01
C SER A 347 -20.30 -0.88 1.96
N GLY A 348 -20.59 -0.27 3.10
CA GLY A 348 -21.06 1.12 3.17
C GLY A 348 -20.07 2.12 2.56
N MET A 349 -18.77 1.95 2.83
CA MET A 349 -17.72 2.76 2.19
C MET A 349 -17.66 2.56 0.68
N ALA A 350 -17.89 1.34 0.18
CA ALA A 350 -17.96 1.08 -1.25
C ALA A 350 -19.15 1.79 -1.91
N LEU A 351 -20.31 1.86 -1.24
CA LEU A 351 -21.47 2.62 -1.72
C LEU A 351 -21.23 4.14 -1.75
N ILE A 352 -20.58 4.70 -0.71
CA ILE A 352 -20.17 6.11 -0.72
C ILE A 352 -19.22 6.37 -1.89
N SER A 353 -18.25 5.49 -2.11
CA SER A 353 -17.30 5.60 -3.22
C SER A 353 -17.98 5.49 -4.58
N LEU A 354 -19.01 4.62 -4.70
CA LEU A 354 -19.83 4.50 -5.89
C LEU A 354 -20.57 5.82 -6.20
N SER A 355 -21.13 6.46 -5.18
CA SER A 355 -21.78 7.77 -5.31
C SER A 355 -20.80 8.84 -5.77
N LEU A 356 -19.58 8.87 -5.22
CA LEU A 356 -18.52 9.75 -5.66
C LEU A 356 -18.08 9.46 -7.12
N ALA A 357 -17.92 8.20 -7.50
CA ALA A 357 -17.56 7.83 -8.87
C ALA A 357 -18.62 8.24 -9.89
N ARG A 358 -19.90 8.19 -9.52
CA ARG A 358 -21.01 8.67 -10.38
C ARG A 358 -20.96 10.17 -10.60
N ASN A 359 -20.26 10.91 -9.74
CA ASN A 359 -20.05 12.35 -9.89
C ASN A 359 -18.87 12.69 -10.85
N ILE A 360 -18.07 11.71 -11.27
CA ILE A 360 -17.08 11.92 -12.33
C ILE A 360 -17.82 12.18 -13.65
N PRO A 361 -17.48 13.23 -14.41
CA PRO A 361 -18.04 13.45 -15.74
C PRO A 361 -17.72 12.30 -16.70
N SER A 362 -18.53 12.09 -17.71
CA SER A 362 -18.26 11.08 -18.76
C SER A 362 -16.98 11.38 -19.54
N LYS A 363 -16.64 12.65 -19.67
CA LYS A 363 -15.40 13.18 -20.24
C LYS A 363 -14.84 14.21 -19.27
N PRO A 364 -14.04 13.80 -18.28
CA PRO A 364 -13.44 14.73 -17.35
C PRO A 364 -12.34 15.55 -18.03
N GLU A 365 -12.33 16.85 -17.77
CA GLU A 365 -11.35 17.80 -18.32
C GLU A 365 -11.16 18.98 -17.35
N VAL A 366 -10.15 19.79 -17.60
CA VAL A 366 -9.89 21.02 -16.83
C VAL A 366 -11.10 21.97 -16.97
N GLY A 367 -11.69 22.38 -15.84
CA GLY A 367 -12.91 23.19 -15.78
C GLY A 367 -14.21 22.38 -15.76
N TYR A 368 -14.15 21.07 -15.95
CA TYR A 368 -15.27 20.14 -15.78
C TYR A 368 -14.83 18.90 -15.00
N GLU A 369 -14.39 19.14 -13.75
CA GLU A 369 -13.83 18.13 -12.87
C GLU A 369 -14.91 17.22 -12.24
N ALA A 370 -16.10 17.77 -11.95
CA ALA A 370 -17.20 17.04 -11.32
C ALA A 370 -18.55 17.45 -11.92
N VAL A 371 -19.53 16.52 -11.89
CA VAL A 371 -20.90 16.78 -12.34
C VAL A 371 -21.59 17.70 -11.33
N TRP A 372 -21.46 17.40 -10.02
CA TRP A 372 -22.00 18.21 -8.95
C TRP A 372 -20.89 19.11 -8.37
N GLY A 373 -21.22 20.36 -8.11
CA GLY A 373 -20.27 21.31 -7.55
C GLY A 373 -19.39 22.01 -8.60
N SER A 374 -19.77 21.99 -9.87
CA SER A 374 -19.12 22.80 -10.93
C SER A 374 -19.19 24.32 -10.68
N SER A 375 -19.95 24.76 -9.66
CA SER A 375 -20.03 26.17 -9.22
C SER A 375 -18.88 26.63 -8.32
N TRP A 376 -17.94 25.73 -7.91
CA TRP A 376 -16.74 26.09 -7.15
C TRP A 376 -15.63 26.62 -8.07
N ARG A 377 -16.02 27.37 -9.08
CA ARG A 377 -15.08 28.05 -9.98
C ARG A 377 -14.54 29.28 -9.24
N GLU A 378 -13.49 29.07 -8.43
CA GLU A 378 -12.49 30.09 -8.08
C GLU A 378 -11.28 29.46 -7.41
#